data_4b0f765bbf70fc3776a63bf561a3317c
#
_entry.id   4b0f765bbf70fc3776a63bf561a3317c
#
_cell.length_a   1.000
_cell.length_b   1.000
_cell.length_c   1.000
_cell.angle_alpha   90.00
_cell.angle_beta   90.00
_cell.angle_gamma   90.00
#
_symmetry.space_group_name_H-M   'P 1'
#
loop_
_entity.id
_entity.type
_entity.pdbx_description
1 polymer ?
#
loop_
_entity_poly.entity_id
_entity_poly.type
_entity_poly.pdbx_seq_one_letter_code
_entity_poly.pdbx_strand_id
1 'polypeptide(L)'
;GQESFMSDYLFIDWLRLRLTYGYNGNVDTSTSFKPLVSIGSVENVYKHEITGSIASFGNPELRWEKVGSVDIGIDYSFWGGKLAGKLDYYRKYSKDLIATISISSANGTTSQKLNNAEMLNSGIELEVGSQLDIIGKDIQWYGNVNYAYNLNRIERLFVTDNSAKTYLRGDFKEGENASTIYAWHYAGVNKDGIPCVEEGSSPDGLRPMNTVYDNTSDATGWLRSQGVKVAPHIMGLTTGFKVYNFDLSL
;
A
#
# COMPACT_ATOMS: atom_id res chain seq x y z
N GLY A 1 -4.96 32.48 -12.42
CA GLY A 1 -5.40 33.40 -13.43
C GLY A 1 -6.27 34.49 -12.85
N GLN A 2 -6.03 35.71 -13.23
CA GLN A 2 -6.88 36.84 -12.87
C GLN A 2 -8.01 36.93 -13.87
N GLU A 3 -9.00 36.07 -13.70
CA GLU A 3 -10.21 36.13 -14.52
C GLU A 3 -11.12 37.28 -14.06
N SER A 4 -11.82 37.96 -14.98
CA SER A 4 -12.61 39.14 -14.69
C SER A 4 -13.70 38.90 -13.61
N PHE A 5 -14.24 37.71 -13.53
CA PHE A 5 -15.22 37.32 -12.50
C PHE A 5 -14.63 37.18 -11.07
N MET A 6 -13.31 37.12 -10.97
CA MET A 6 -12.59 37.02 -9.68
C MET A 6 -12.07 38.37 -9.21
N SER A 7 -12.13 39.40 -10.02
CA SER A 7 -11.61 40.76 -9.72
C SER A 7 -12.30 41.41 -8.49
N ASP A 8 -13.52 41.01 -8.19
CA ASP A 8 -14.30 41.54 -7.08
C ASP A 8 -13.91 40.96 -5.72
N TYR A 9 -13.11 39.87 -5.73
CA TYR A 9 -12.65 39.20 -4.52
C TYR A 9 -11.22 39.61 -4.18
N LEU A 10 -11.05 40.78 -3.57
CA LEU A 10 -9.76 41.39 -3.24
C LEU A 10 -8.84 40.54 -2.34
N PHE A 11 -9.37 39.53 -1.68
CA PHE A 11 -8.60 38.64 -0.80
C PHE A 11 -7.97 37.46 -1.55
N ILE A 12 -8.34 37.20 -2.82
CA ILE A 12 -7.80 36.11 -3.62
C ILE A 12 -6.67 36.65 -4.50
N ASP A 13 -5.44 36.27 -4.24
CA ASP A 13 -4.31 36.66 -5.07
C ASP A 13 -4.33 35.85 -6.37
N TRP A 14 -4.48 34.54 -6.23
CA TRP A 14 -4.67 33.64 -7.37
C TRP A 14 -5.25 32.30 -6.95
N LEU A 15 -5.91 31.66 -7.89
CA LEU A 15 -6.44 30.31 -7.78
C LEU A 15 -6.14 29.57 -9.08
N ARG A 16 -5.62 28.35 -8.98
CA ARG A 16 -5.32 27.51 -10.12
C ARG A 16 -5.89 26.13 -9.94
N LEU A 17 -6.74 25.71 -10.88
CA LEU A 17 -7.23 24.34 -10.98
C LEU A 17 -6.30 23.52 -11.87
N ARG A 18 -5.92 22.34 -11.44
CA ARG A 18 -5.15 21.37 -12.18
C ARG A 18 -5.98 20.10 -12.36
N LEU A 19 -5.96 19.55 -13.56
CA LEU A 19 -6.55 18.26 -13.86
C LEU A 19 -5.55 17.50 -14.74
N THR A 20 -5.17 16.32 -14.28
CA THR A 20 -4.30 15.42 -15.03
C THR A 20 -4.94 14.04 -15.16
N TYR A 21 -4.73 13.43 -16.31
CA TYR A 21 -5.17 12.08 -16.59
C TYR A 21 -4.08 11.39 -17.42
N GLY A 22 -3.74 10.18 -17.05
CA GLY A 22 -2.70 9.45 -17.76
C GLY A 22 -2.72 7.95 -17.51
N TYR A 23 -2.05 7.25 -18.42
CA TYR A 23 -1.78 5.83 -18.31
C TYR A 23 -0.27 5.59 -18.31
N ASN A 24 0.18 4.75 -17.39
CA ASN A 24 1.54 4.27 -17.33
C ASN A 24 1.53 2.73 -17.42
N GLY A 25 2.49 2.19 -18.15
CA GLY A 25 2.75 0.75 -18.21
C GLY A 25 4.07 0.43 -17.50
N ASN A 26 4.11 -0.70 -16.82
CA ASN A 26 5.31 -1.26 -16.24
C ASN A 26 5.44 -2.73 -16.65
N VAL A 27 6.67 -3.19 -16.88
CA VAL A 27 6.96 -4.59 -17.22
C VAL A 27 7.97 -5.15 -16.22
N ASP A 28 7.66 -6.32 -15.69
CA ASP A 28 8.63 -7.07 -14.90
C ASP A 28 9.59 -7.82 -15.84
N THR A 29 10.78 -7.26 -16.02
CA THR A 29 11.84 -7.87 -16.85
C THR A 29 12.48 -9.08 -16.19
N SER A 30 12.21 -9.33 -14.90
CA SER A 30 12.73 -10.50 -14.16
C SER A 30 11.89 -11.76 -14.39
N THR A 31 10.67 -11.62 -14.93
CA THR A 31 9.79 -12.74 -15.20
C THR A 31 9.90 -13.17 -16.65
N SER A 32 10.30 -14.42 -16.87
CA SER A 32 10.35 -15.01 -18.20
C SER A 32 8.97 -15.52 -18.64
N PHE A 33 8.63 -15.33 -19.92
CA PHE A 33 7.46 -15.97 -20.51
C PHE A 33 7.68 -17.45 -20.81
N LYS A 34 8.96 -17.89 -20.91
CA LYS A 34 9.35 -19.28 -21.12
C LYS A 34 9.74 -19.97 -19.82
N PRO A 35 9.51 -21.27 -19.69
CA PRO A 35 10.04 -22.04 -18.58
C PRO A 35 11.56 -21.95 -18.52
N LEU A 36 12.08 -21.82 -17.31
CA LEU A 36 13.51 -21.84 -17.01
C LEU A 36 13.83 -23.14 -16.27
N VAL A 37 14.80 -23.87 -16.77
CA VAL A 37 15.32 -25.10 -16.16
C VAL A 37 16.71 -24.79 -15.61
N SER A 38 16.93 -25.09 -14.35
CA SER A 38 18.24 -25.08 -13.73
C SER A 38 18.82 -26.50 -13.80
N ILE A 39 19.99 -26.63 -14.40
CA ILE A 39 20.73 -27.87 -14.40
C ILE A 39 21.60 -27.86 -13.15
N GLY A 40 21.26 -28.72 -12.20
CA GLY A 40 21.97 -28.82 -10.94
C GLY A 40 23.22 -29.70 -11.05
N SER A 41 24.13 -29.47 -10.10
CA SER A 41 25.27 -30.37 -9.87
C SER A 41 24.89 -31.55 -8.95
N VAL A 42 23.62 -31.69 -8.60
CA VAL A 42 23.16 -32.75 -7.70
C VAL A 42 22.95 -34.01 -8.54
N GLU A 43 23.83 -34.95 -8.31
CA GLU A 43 23.76 -36.28 -8.88
C GLU A 43 22.52 -37.03 -8.34
N ASN A 44 21.75 -37.67 -9.22
CA ASN A 44 20.67 -38.55 -8.80
C ASN A 44 21.26 -39.72 -8.04
N VAL A 45 20.88 -39.89 -6.77
CA VAL A 45 21.40 -40.92 -5.87
C VAL A 45 21.25 -42.34 -6.41
N TYR A 46 20.27 -42.55 -7.30
CA TYR A 46 19.98 -43.88 -7.84
C TYR A 46 20.64 -44.14 -9.20
N LYS A 47 20.88 -43.12 -10.02
CA LYS A 47 21.33 -43.28 -11.41
C LYS A 47 22.66 -42.59 -11.69
N HIS A 48 23.23 -41.85 -10.77
CA HIS A 48 24.44 -41.04 -10.96
C HIS A 48 24.38 -40.10 -12.18
N GLU A 49 23.18 -39.60 -12.49
CA GLU A 49 22.94 -38.68 -13.59
C GLU A 49 22.71 -37.26 -13.06
N ILE A 50 23.08 -36.29 -13.89
CA ILE A 50 22.81 -34.85 -13.54
C ILE A 50 21.31 -34.61 -13.59
N THR A 51 20.79 -34.02 -12.55
CA THR A 51 19.36 -33.65 -12.43
C THR A 51 19.13 -32.21 -12.82
N GLY A 52 18.03 -31.96 -13.54
CA GLY A 52 17.51 -30.63 -13.79
C GLY A 52 16.28 -30.37 -12.90
N SER A 53 16.15 -29.15 -12.45
CA SER A 53 14.96 -28.69 -11.74
C SER A 53 14.31 -27.51 -12.48
N ILE A 54 12.99 -27.39 -12.39
CA ILE A 54 12.28 -26.25 -12.95
C ILE A 54 12.54 -25.07 -12.02
N ALA A 55 13.31 -24.08 -12.49
CA ALA A 55 13.56 -22.84 -11.74
C ALA A 55 12.37 -21.88 -11.82
N SER A 56 11.65 -21.89 -12.94
CA SER A 56 10.43 -21.10 -13.13
C SER A 56 9.62 -21.71 -14.27
N PHE A 57 8.29 -21.77 -14.12
CA PHE A 57 7.42 -22.18 -15.20
C PHE A 57 7.33 -21.17 -16.34
N GLY A 58 7.73 -19.94 -16.09
CA GLY A 58 7.42 -18.83 -16.96
C GLY A 58 5.92 -18.49 -16.94
N ASN A 59 5.58 -17.46 -17.66
CA ASN A 59 4.19 -17.05 -17.83
C ASN A 59 3.96 -16.63 -19.28
N PRO A 60 3.44 -17.51 -20.16
CA PRO A 60 3.15 -17.15 -21.54
C PRO A 60 2.06 -16.10 -21.71
N GLU A 61 1.24 -15.88 -20.67
CA GLU A 61 0.18 -14.86 -20.62
C GLU A 61 0.61 -13.60 -19.91
N LEU A 62 1.92 -13.43 -19.66
CA LEU A 62 2.44 -12.26 -18.98
C LEU A 62 2.07 -10.98 -19.72
N ARG A 63 1.40 -10.10 -19.02
CA ARG A 63 0.97 -8.78 -19.51
C ARG A 63 1.67 -7.68 -18.74
N TRP A 64 1.77 -6.53 -19.38
CA TRP A 64 2.23 -5.31 -18.72
C TRP A 64 1.26 -4.88 -17.63
N GLU A 65 1.81 -4.53 -16.50
CA GLU A 65 1.05 -3.80 -15.48
C GLU A 65 0.62 -2.45 -16.03
N LYS A 66 -0.61 -2.05 -15.76
CA LYS A 66 -1.19 -0.80 -16.27
C LYS A 66 -1.71 0.01 -15.09
N VAL A 67 -1.35 1.27 -15.05
CA VAL A 67 -1.82 2.21 -14.02
C VAL A 67 -2.51 3.38 -14.72
N GLY A 68 -3.81 3.47 -14.55
CA GLY A 68 -4.59 4.64 -14.91
C GLY A 68 -4.64 5.60 -13.72
N SER A 69 -4.26 6.86 -13.93
CA SER A 69 -4.29 7.89 -12.89
C SER A 69 -5.14 9.08 -13.29
N VAL A 70 -5.87 9.59 -12.30
CA VAL A 70 -6.59 10.87 -12.36
C VAL A 70 -6.13 11.67 -11.16
N ASP A 71 -5.69 12.91 -11.39
CA ASP A 71 -5.31 13.84 -10.33
C ASP A 71 -6.03 15.16 -10.53
N ILE A 72 -6.66 15.67 -9.48
CA ILE A 72 -7.37 16.95 -9.44
C ILE A 72 -6.75 17.77 -8.32
N GLY A 73 -6.21 18.93 -8.65
CA GLY A 73 -5.55 19.80 -7.71
C GLY A 73 -6.05 21.23 -7.75
N ILE A 74 -6.05 21.87 -6.61
CA ILE A 74 -6.32 23.29 -6.43
C ILE A 74 -5.14 23.91 -5.71
N ASP A 75 -4.47 24.84 -6.37
CA ASP A 75 -3.47 25.69 -5.74
C ASP A 75 -4.09 27.07 -5.46
N TYR A 76 -3.78 27.64 -4.32
CA TYR A 76 -4.38 28.91 -3.90
C TYR A 76 -3.40 29.82 -3.17
N SER A 77 -3.64 31.11 -3.27
CA SER A 77 -2.99 32.16 -2.47
C SER A 77 -3.99 33.24 -2.14
N PHE A 78 -3.99 33.65 -0.87
CA PHE A 78 -4.89 34.62 -0.31
C PHE A 78 -4.12 35.68 0.49
N TRP A 79 -4.71 36.91 0.54
CA TRP A 79 -4.27 38.05 1.35
C TRP A 79 -2.81 38.45 1.11
N GLY A 80 -2.41 38.56 -0.17
CA GLY A 80 -1.05 38.95 -0.51
C GLY A 80 0.00 37.89 -0.15
N GLY A 81 -0.37 36.61 -0.29
CA GLY A 81 0.51 35.48 0.00
C GLY A 81 0.58 35.09 1.48
N LYS A 82 -0.21 35.72 2.36
CA LYS A 82 -0.21 35.38 3.79
C LYS A 82 -0.74 33.98 4.08
N LEU A 83 -1.60 33.47 3.22
CA LEU A 83 -2.07 32.10 3.24
C LEU A 83 -1.97 31.53 1.84
N ALA A 84 -1.18 30.49 1.68
CA ALA A 84 -1.02 29.80 0.40
C ALA A 84 -0.97 28.29 0.61
N GLY A 85 -1.36 27.54 -0.40
CA GLY A 85 -1.32 26.09 -0.29
C GLY A 85 -1.84 25.39 -1.52
N LYS A 86 -2.00 24.10 -1.35
CA LYS A 86 -2.56 23.21 -2.37
C LYS A 86 -3.43 22.13 -1.73
N LEU A 87 -4.43 21.72 -2.46
CA LEU A 87 -5.27 20.57 -2.16
C LEU A 87 -5.30 19.69 -3.39
N ASP A 88 -4.85 18.46 -3.25
CA ASP A 88 -4.83 17.47 -4.33
C ASP A 88 -5.68 16.26 -3.95
N TYR A 89 -6.45 15.78 -4.89
CA TYR A 89 -7.12 14.48 -4.85
C TYR A 89 -6.58 13.64 -5.99
N TYR A 90 -6.18 12.41 -5.70
CA TYR A 90 -5.75 11.46 -6.71
C TYR A 90 -6.48 10.14 -6.61
N ARG A 91 -6.59 9.48 -7.76
CA ARG A 91 -7.08 8.11 -7.88
C ARG A 91 -6.25 7.37 -8.91
N LYS A 92 -5.60 6.27 -8.47
CA LYS A 92 -4.76 5.41 -9.31
C LYS A 92 -5.34 4.01 -9.29
N TYR A 93 -5.71 3.52 -10.45
CA TYR A 93 -6.21 2.16 -10.62
C TYR A 93 -5.19 1.33 -11.39
N SER A 94 -4.66 0.33 -10.70
CA SER A 94 -3.63 -0.58 -11.22
C SER A 94 -4.28 -1.90 -11.62
N LYS A 95 -4.02 -2.32 -12.85
CA LYS A 95 -4.48 -3.58 -13.43
C LYS A 95 -3.32 -4.46 -13.80
N ASP A 96 -3.62 -5.76 -13.90
CA ASP A 96 -2.65 -6.76 -14.33
C ASP A 96 -1.37 -6.76 -13.47
N LEU A 97 -1.49 -6.39 -12.17
CA LEU A 97 -0.35 -6.41 -11.24
C LEU A 97 0.21 -7.80 -11.10
N ILE A 98 1.53 -7.90 -11.21
CA ILE A 98 2.25 -9.17 -11.10
C ILE A 98 2.44 -9.50 -9.63
N ALA A 99 1.94 -10.66 -9.23
CA ALA A 99 2.13 -11.20 -7.89
C ALA A 99 2.65 -12.64 -7.96
N THR A 100 3.41 -13.02 -6.95
CA THR A 100 3.82 -14.42 -6.76
C THR A 100 2.68 -15.14 -6.06
N ILE A 101 2.20 -16.21 -6.69
CA ILE A 101 1.19 -17.09 -6.12
C ILE A 101 1.81 -18.42 -5.70
N SER A 102 1.23 -19.06 -4.67
CA SER A 102 1.59 -20.42 -4.28
C SER A 102 0.90 -21.43 -5.19
N ILE A 103 1.64 -22.40 -5.66
CA ILE A 103 1.13 -23.52 -6.48
C ILE A 103 1.53 -24.84 -5.86
N SER A 104 0.85 -25.93 -6.26
CA SER A 104 1.17 -27.27 -5.77
C SER A 104 2.58 -27.69 -6.13
N SER A 105 3.34 -28.22 -5.17
CA SER A 105 4.67 -28.76 -5.36
C SER A 105 4.70 -29.96 -6.35
N ALA A 106 3.56 -30.59 -6.61
CA ALA A 106 3.43 -31.60 -7.65
C ALA A 106 3.81 -31.09 -9.06
N ASN A 107 3.79 -29.77 -9.26
CA ASN A 107 4.22 -29.13 -10.49
C ASN A 107 5.76 -28.96 -10.61
N GLY A 108 6.53 -29.35 -9.59
CA GLY A 108 8.00 -29.21 -9.57
C GLY A 108 8.51 -27.86 -9.05
N THR A 109 7.62 -26.90 -8.75
CA THR A 109 7.90 -25.66 -8.01
C THR A 109 6.72 -25.31 -7.12
N THR A 110 6.95 -24.47 -6.11
CA THR A 110 5.91 -24.09 -5.15
C THR A 110 5.36 -22.69 -5.38
N SER A 111 5.88 -21.97 -6.38
CA SER A 111 5.45 -20.60 -6.67
C SER A 111 5.52 -20.26 -8.14
N GLN A 112 4.67 -19.33 -8.57
CA GLN A 112 4.65 -18.80 -9.94
C GLN A 112 4.28 -17.33 -9.91
N LYS A 113 4.85 -16.53 -10.81
CA LYS A 113 4.47 -15.12 -11.02
C LYS A 113 3.39 -15.03 -12.11
N LEU A 114 2.28 -14.42 -11.76
CA LEU A 114 1.15 -14.18 -12.66
C LEU A 114 0.65 -12.74 -12.53
N ASN A 115 -0.04 -12.27 -13.56
CA ASN A 115 -0.85 -11.05 -13.45
C ASN A 115 -2.09 -11.37 -12.62
N ASN A 116 -1.99 -11.21 -11.30
CA ASN A 116 -2.95 -11.77 -10.35
C ASN A 116 -3.80 -10.73 -9.63
N ALA A 117 -3.48 -9.45 -9.68
CA ALA A 117 -4.16 -8.47 -8.85
C ALA A 117 -4.58 -7.20 -9.60
N GLU A 118 -5.66 -6.61 -9.12
CA GLU A 118 -6.06 -5.24 -9.41
C GLU A 118 -6.12 -4.47 -8.08
N MET A 119 -5.65 -3.22 -8.09
CA MET A 119 -5.52 -2.41 -6.87
C MET A 119 -5.95 -0.97 -7.12
N LEU A 120 -6.68 -0.41 -6.18
CA LEU A 120 -7.04 0.99 -6.13
C LEU A 120 -6.20 1.70 -5.06
N ASN A 121 -5.58 2.81 -5.44
CA ASN A 121 -5.03 3.79 -4.54
C ASN A 121 -5.75 5.11 -4.77
N SER A 122 -6.25 5.71 -3.71
CA SER A 122 -6.85 7.06 -3.77
C SER A 122 -6.48 7.82 -2.51
N GLY A 123 -6.38 9.13 -2.63
CA GLY A 123 -5.99 9.93 -1.48
C GLY A 123 -6.24 11.40 -1.66
N ILE A 124 -6.03 12.11 -0.55
CA ILE A 124 -6.11 13.56 -0.47
C ILE A 124 -4.79 14.04 0.13
N GLU A 125 -4.21 15.05 -0.49
CA GLU A 125 -3.02 15.74 0.01
C GLU A 125 -3.35 17.22 0.20
N LEU A 126 -3.06 17.74 1.37
CA LEU A 126 -3.28 19.13 1.75
C LEU A 126 -1.95 19.73 2.19
N GLU A 127 -1.61 20.87 1.64
CA GLU A 127 -0.54 21.71 2.12
C GLU A 127 -1.09 23.11 2.40
N VAL A 128 -0.82 23.64 3.58
CA VAL A 128 -1.21 24.98 4.00
C VAL A 128 -0.01 25.66 4.60
N GLY A 129 0.44 26.72 3.93
CA GLY A 129 1.49 27.60 4.40
C GLY A 129 0.94 28.96 4.78
N SER A 130 1.46 29.52 5.85
CA SER A 130 1.14 30.89 6.25
C SER A 130 2.40 31.63 6.67
N GLN A 131 2.47 32.91 6.32
CA GLN A 131 3.52 33.81 6.75
C GLN A 131 2.88 35.14 7.18
N LEU A 132 3.16 35.56 8.40
CA LEU A 132 2.60 36.74 8.99
C LEU A 132 3.70 37.66 9.54
N ASP A 133 3.63 38.93 9.17
CA ASP A 133 4.44 39.98 9.76
C ASP A 133 3.83 40.36 11.09
N ILE A 134 4.55 40.15 12.18
CA ILE A 134 4.10 40.50 13.54
C ILE A 134 4.50 41.94 13.90
N ILE A 135 5.76 42.28 13.69
CA ILE A 135 6.28 43.63 13.91
C ILE A 135 7.04 44.06 12.66
N GLY A 136 6.33 44.69 11.74
CA GLY A 136 6.88 45.10 10.47
C GLY A 136 7.52 43.88 9.74
N LYS A 137 8.73 44.07 9.20
CA LYS A 137 9.52 42.97 8.63
C LYS A 137 10.55 42.42 9.59
N ASP A 138 10.65 42.96 10.79
CA ASP A 138 11.69 42.60 11.74
C ASP A 138 11.34 41.33 12.52
N ILE A 139 10.02 41.06 12.72
CA ILE A 139 9.54 39.84 13.36
C ILE A 139 8.44 39.25 12.48
N GLN A 140 8.73 38.11 11.94
CA GLN A 140 7.79 37.33 11.10
C GLN A 140 7.58 35.97 11.72
N TRP A 141 6.35 35.50 11.68
CA TRP A 141 5.99 34.11 11.95
C TRP A 141 5.68 33.40 10.64
N TYR A 142 6.12 32.16 10.53
CA TYR A 142 5.72 31.28 9.43
C TYR A 142 5.33 29.91 9.96
N GLY A 143 4.43 29.26 9.25
CA GLY A 143 4.00 27.90 9.54
C GLY A 143 3.59 27.19 8.28
N ASN A 144 3.83 25.88 8.26
CA ASN A 144 3.41 24.99 7.18
C ASN A 144 2.83 23.72 7.79
N VAL A 145 1.68 23.32 7.30
CA VAL A 145 1.02 22.06 7.64
C VAL A 145 0.90 21.23 6.35
N ASN A 146 1.43 20.04 6.40
CA ASN A 146 1.26 19.04 5.35
C ASN A 146 0.45 17.90 5.92
N TYR A 147 -0.60 17.48 5.21
CA TYR A 147 -1.41 16.34 5.56
C TYR A 147 -1.66 15.48 4.32
N ALA A 148 -1.48 14.19 4.46
CA ALA A 148 -1.81 13.22 3.43
C ALA A 148 -2.65 12.09 4.01
N TYR A 149 -3.70 11.74 3.29
CA TYR A 149 -4.50 10.55 3.54
C TYR A 149 -4.46 9.67 2.29
N ASN A 150 -4.07 8.41 2.47
CA ASN A 150 -4.03 7.42 1.39
C ASN A 150 -4.88 6.20 1.75
N LEU A 151 -5.82 5.87 0.87
CA LEU A 151 -6.60 4.64 0.89
C LEU A 151 -6.06 3.71 -0.19
N ASN A 152 -5.56 2.55 0.24
CA ASN A 152 -5.15 1.46 -0.62
C ASN A 152 -6.12 0.29 -0.47
N ARG A 153 -6.51 -0.33 -1.56
CA ARG A 153 -7.42 -1.48 -1.56
C ARG A 153 -7.11 -2.43 -2.69
N ILE A 154 -7.05 -3.70 -2.39
CA ILE A 154 -7.06 -4.77 -3.40
C ILE A 154 -8.49 -4.93 -3.92
N GLU A 155 -8.71 -4.58 -5.18
CA GLU A 155 -10.05 -4.65 -5.79
C GLU A 155 -10.38 -6.07 -6.26
N ARG A 156 -9.36 -6.81 -6.73
CA ARG A 156 -9.54 -8.15 -7.27
C ARG A 156 -8.27 -8.98 -7.15
N LEU A 157 -8.46 -10.25 -6.85
CA LEU A 157 -7.44 -11.30 -6.98
C LEU A 157 -7.99 -12.40 -7.87
N PHE A 158 -7.24 -12.81 -8.89
CA PHE A 158 -7.66 -13.87 -9.83
C PHE A 158 -7.37 -15.27 -9.28
N VAL A 159 -6.32 -15.40 -8.49
CA VAL A 159 -5.98 -16.62 -7.76
C VAL A 159 -5.81 -16.28 -6.30
N THR A 160 -6.56 -16.95 -5.45
CA THR A 160 -6.55 -16.76 -3.99
C THR A 160 -6.16 -18.05 -3.29
N ASP A 161 -5.33 -17.92 -2.26
CA ASP A 161 -5.09 -18.96 -1.27
C ASP A 161 -5.54 -18.41 0.09
N ASN A 162 -6.65 -18.93 0.60
CA ASN A 162 -7.28 -18.44 1.83
C ASN A 162 -6.70 -19.12 3.10
N SER A 163 -5.51 -19.70 3.02
CA SER A 163 -4.88 -20.28 4.19
C SER A 163 -4.37 -19.21 5.15
N ALA A 164 -4.39 -19.50 6.45
CA ALA A 164 -3.81 -18.61 7.45
C ALA A 164 -2.34 -18.31 7.21
N LYS A 165 -1.61 -19.32 6.74
CA LYS A 165 -0.19 -19.21 6.41
C LYS A 165 0.07 -18.14 5.35
N THR A 166 -0.79 -18.05 4.36
CA THR A 166 -0.74 -17.07 3.27
C THR A 166 -0.88 -15.65 3.83
N TYR A 167 -1.93 -15.39 4.61
CA TYR A 167 -2.15 -14.06 5.17
C TYR A 167 -1.12 -13.65 6.24
N LEU A 168 -0.67 -14.60 7.07
CA LEU A 168 0.39 -14.32 8.05
C LEU A 168 1.76 -14.02 7.41
N ARG A 169 1.99 -14.48 6.18
CA ARG A 169 3.17 -14.11 5.38
C ARG A 169 3.05 -12.73 4.75
N GLY A 170 1.86 -12.15 4.72
CA GLY A 170 1.57 -10.84 4.18
C GLY A 170 1.09 -10.86 2.73
N ASP A 171 0.53 -11.99 2.28
CA ASP A 171 -0.13 -12.06 0.98
C ASP A 171 -1.43 -11.25 0.98
N PHE A 172 -1.88 -10.90 -0.20
CA PHE A 172 -3.02 -10.01 -0.39
C PHE A 172 -4.35 -10.71 -0.14
N LYS A 173 -5.31 -9.94 0.37
CA LYS A 173 -6.72 -10.34 0.48
C LYS A 173 -7.59 -9.35 -0.27
N GLU A 174 -8.50 -9.87 -1.08
CA GLU A 174 -9.46 -9.04 -1.82
C GLU A 174 -10.34 -8.24 -0.86
N GLY A 175 -10.55 -6.97 -1.19
CA GLY A 175 -11.31 -6.03 -0.37
C GLY A 175 -10.51 -5.33 0.72
N GLU A 176 -9.31 -5.79 1.04
CA GLU A 176 -8.45 -5.27 2.10
C GLU A 176 -7.32 -4.38 1.56
N ASN A 177 -6.64 -3.69 2.47
CA ASN A 177 -5.44 -2.94 2.14
C ASN A 177 -4.28 -3.90 1.85
N ALA A 178 -3.47 -3.62 0.82
CA ALA A 178 -2.32 -4.46 0.44
C ALA A 178 -1.25 -4.59 1.55
N SER A 179 -1.25 -3.68 2.51
CA SER A 179 -0.32 -3.71 3.65
C SER A 179 -0.97 -4.16 4.96
N THR A 180 -2.15 -4.78 4.91
CA THR A 180 -2.86 -5.26 6.10
C THR A 180 -2.01 -6.28 6.86
N ILE A 181 -1.99 -6.13 8.18
CA ILE A 181 -1.37 -7.07 9.11
C ILE A 181 -2.45 -7.93 9.69
N TYR A 182 -2.28 -9.23 9.58
CA TYR A 182 -3.17 -10.21 10.20
C TYR A 182 -2.48 -10.86 11.40
N ALA A 183 -3.24 -11.09 12.46
CA ALA A 183 -2.79 -11.86 13.60
C ALA A 183 -3.95 -12.64 14.21
N TRP A 184 -3.58 -13.62 15.05
CA TRP A 184 -4.52 -14.33 15.89
C TRP A 184 -4.97 -13.44 17.04
N HIS A 185 -6.24 -13.50 17.38
CA HIS A 185 -6.71 -12.84 18.59
C HIS A 185 -6.51 -13.76 19.79
N TYR A 186 -5.65 -13.34 20.71
CA TYR A 186 -5.37 -14.11 21.93
C TYR A 186 -6.58 -14.12 22.86
N ALA A 187 -6.99 -15.31 23.29
CA ALA A 187 -8.18 -15.54 24.10
C ALA A 187 -7.89 -16.15 25.49
N GLY A 188 -6.65 -16.06 25.94
CA GLY A 188 -6.25 -16.60 27.25
C GLY A 188 -5.55 -17.94 27.16
N VAL A 189 -5.55 -18.69 28.25
CA VAL A 189 -4.98 -20.04 28.34
C VAL A 189 -6.05 -21.05 28.74
N ASN A 190 -5.93 -22.27 28.23
CA ASN A 190 -6.83 -23.37 28.62
C ASN A 190 -6.44 -23.97 29.97
N LYS A 191 -7.16 -25.01 30.40
CA LYS A 191 -6.94 -25.72 31.69
C LYS A 191 -5.54 -26.35 31.78
N ASP A 192 -4.94 -26.65 30.65
CA ASP A 192 -3.60 -27.27 30.55
C ASP A 192 -2.48 -26.23 30.44
N GLY A 193 -2.81 -24.94 30.59
CA GLY A 193 -1.86 -23.84 30.49
C GLY A 193 -1.44 -23.50 29.04
N ILE A 194 -2.14 -24.01 28.03
CA ILE A 194 -1.83 -23.76 26.62
C ILE A 194 -2.53 -22.46 26.18
N PRO A 195 -1.82 -21.50 25.56
CA PRO A 195 -2.43 -20.31 24.98
C PRO A 195 -3.48 -20.67 23.95
N CYS A 196 -4.61 -19.94 23.96
CA CYS A 196 -5.70 -20.12 23.03
C CYS A 196 -5.94 -18.88 22.21
N VAL A 197 -6.51 -19.07 21.02
CA VAL A 197 -6.99 -18.00 20.13
C VAL A 197 -8.49 -18.13 19.94
N GLU A 198 -9.14 -17.04 19.60
CA GLU A 198 -10.57 -17.08 19.23
C GLU A 198 -10.76 -17.88 17.94
N GLU A 199 -11.74 -18.77 17.95
CA GLU A 199 -12.19 -19.51 16.79
C GLU A 199 -13.74 -19.45 16.72
N GLY A 200 -14.26 -18.78 15.68
CA GLY A 200 -15.69 -18.56 15.56
C GLY A 200 -16.53 -19.81 15.32
N SER A 201 -15.90 -20.95 14.96
CA SER A 201 -16.57 -22.24 14.70
C SER A 201 -16.46 -23.24 15.86
N SER A 202 -15.68 -22.94 16.88
CA SER A 202 -15.56 -23.80 18.08
C SER A 202 -16.76 -23.59 19.03
N PRO A 203 -17.29 -24.64 19.67
CA PRO A 203 -18.40 -24.52 20.61
C PRO A 203 -18.15 -23.61 21.80
N ASP A 204 -16.92 -23.51 22.25
CA ASP A 204 -16.42 -22.64 23.33
C ASP A 204 -15.71 -21.37 22.78
N GLY A 205 -15.67 -21.20 21.46
CA GLY A 205 -15.02 -20.06 20.84
C GLY A 205 -13.51 -20.03 20.94
N LEU A 206 -12.88 -21.13 21.42
CA LEU A 206 -11.47 -21.18 21.74
C LEU A 206 -10.75 -22.31 21.01
N ARG A 207 -9.54 -22.04 20.55
CA ARG A 207 -8.67 -23.04 19.97
C ARG A 207 -7.24 -22.97 20.53
N PRO A 208 -6.67 -24.09 20.98
CA PRO A 208 -5.29 -24.14 21.45
C PRO A 208 -4.30 -23.79 20.33
N MET A 209 -3.31 -22.93 20.64
CA MET A 209 -2.32 -22.45 19.67
C MET A 209 -1.51 -23.58 19.02
N ASN A 210 -1.25 -24.68 19.74
CA ASN A 210 -0.53 -25.84 19.22
C ASN A 210 -1.30 -26.60 18.13
N THR A 211 -2.60 -26.35 17.95
CA THR A 211 -3.43 -26.94 16.89
C THR A 211 -3.66 -26.01 15.71
N VAL A 212 -3.28 -24.74 15.83
CA VAL A 212 -3.52 -23.72 14.78
C VAL A 212 -2.57 -23.92 13.60
N TYR A 213 -1.38 -24.46 13.81
CA TYR A 213 -0.36 -24.61 12.77
C TYR A 213 -0.58 -25.80 11.83
N ASP A 214 -1.42 -26.75 12.21
CA ASP A 214 -1.66 -27.96 11.41
C ASP A 214 -2.63 -27.75 10.24
N ASN A 215 -3.15 -26.53 10.03
CA ASN A 215 -4.26 -26.35 9.11
C ASN A 215 -3.96 -25.57 7.86
N THR A 216 -4.03 -26.31 6.78
CA THR A 216 -4.26 -25.85 5.41
C THR A 216 -5.70 -25.34 5.17
N SER A 217 -6.60 -25.44 6.15
CA SER A 217 -7.98 -25.03 6.04
C SER A 217 -8.16 -23.51 6.16
N ASP A 218 -9.26 -23.03 5.63
CA ASP A 218 -9.67 -21.63 5.66
C ASP A 218 -9.65 -21.07 7.09
N ALA A 219 -8.61 -20.35 7.42
CA ALA A 219 -8.44 -19.69 8.71
C ALA A 219 -8.86 -18.21 8.66
N THR A 220 -9.52 -17.79 7.60
CA THR A 220 -9.99 -16.40 7.45
C THR A 220 -10.97 -16.00 8.55
N GLY A 221 -11.70 -16.96 9.12
CA GLY A 221 -12.61 -16.75 10.25
C GLY A 221 -11.93 -16.45 11.60
N TRP A 222 -10.63 -16.74 11.74
CA TRP A 222 -9.89 -16.59 13.00
C TRP A 222 -8.89 -15.47 13.00
N LEU A 223 -8.36 -15.15 11.81
CA LEU A 223 -7.45 -14.03 11.66
C LEU A 223 -8.20 -12.71 11.77
N ARG A 224 -7.65 -11.81 12.54
CA ARG A 224 -8.13 -10.44 12.67
C ARG A 224 -7.13 -9.49 12.03
N SER A 225 -7.65 -8.50 11.31
CA SER A 225 -6.85 -7.36 10.88
C SER A 225 -6.42 -6.56 12.11
N GLN A 226 -5.11 -6.36 12.26
CA GLN A 226 -4.51 -5.58 13.34
C GLN A 226 -4.07 -4.19 12.87
N GLY A 227 -4.53 -3.77 11.70
CA GLY A 227 -4.15 -2.53 11.07
C GLY A 227 -3.30 -2.73 9.83
N VAL A 228 -2.59 -1.70 9.43
CA VAL A 228 -1.79 -1.67 8.19
C VAL A 228 -0.35 -1.26 8.49
N LYS A 229 0.61 -1.82 7.74
CA LYS A 229 2.04 -1.49 7.87
C LYS A 229 2.35 -0.06 7.44
N VAL A 230 1.61 0.44 6.46
CA VAL A 230 1.77 1.79 5.92
C VAL A 230 0.71 2.68 6.52
N ALA A 231 1.12 3.71 7.24
CA ALA A 231 0.19 4.65 7.87
C ALA A 231 -0.71 5.33 6.81
N PRO A 232 -2.04 5.24 6.93
CA PRO A 232 -2.94 5.88 5.98
C PRO A 232 -2.99 7.40 6.17
N HIS A 233 -2.64 7.90 7.33
CA HIS A 233 -2.59 9.31 7.66
C HIS A 233 -1.15 9.71 7.97
N ILE A 234 -0.67 10.72 7.26
CA ILE A 234 0.65 11.31 7.49
C ILE A 234 0.45 12.81 7.66
N MET A 235 1.05 13.38 8.70
CA MET A 235 0.97 14.80 8.99
C MET A 235 2.35 15.33 9.34
N GLY A 236 2.69 16.49 8.80
CA GLY A 236 3.87 17.27 9.14
C GLY A 236 3.46 18.68 9.55
N LEU A 237 4.11 19.21 10.55
CA LEU A 237 3.99 20.59 10.98
C LEU A 237 5.37 21.20 11.07
N THR A 238 5.54 22.33 10.43
CA THR A 238 6.72 23.19 10.61
C THR A 238 6.25 24.55 11.02
N THR A 239 6.85 25.13 12.05
CA THR A 239 6.58 26.49 12.47
C THR A 239 7.86 27.18 12.88
N GLY A 240 7.93 28.49 12.73
CA GLY A 240 9.10 29.24 13.11
C GLY A 240 8.88 30.74 13.17
N PHE A 241 9.88 31.41 13.71
CA PHE A 241 9.96 32.86 13.78
C PHE A 241 11.26 33.34 13.15
N LYS A 242 11.13 34.32 12.30
CA LYS A 242 12.26 35.10 11.83
C LYS A 242 12.32 36.41 12.62
N VAL A 243 13.39 36.61 13.38
CA VAL A 243 13.58 37.77 14.23
C VAL A 243 14.88 38.42 13.78
N TYR A 244 14.77 39.57 13.10
CA TYR A 244 15.89 40.23 12.42
C TYR A 244 16.67 39.25 11.50
N ASN A 245 17.92 38.94 11.85
CA ASN A 245 18.79 38.03 11.14
C ASN A 245 18.78 36.59 11.68
N PHE A 246 17.96 36.31 12.71
CA PHE A 246 17.84 34.99 13.31
C PHE A 246 16.60 34.27 12.79
N ASP A 247 16.73 33.00 12.50
CA ASP A 247 15.63 32.10 12.12
C ASP A 247 15.56 30.95 13.12
N LEU A 248 14.41 30.82 13.76
CA LEU A 248 14.11 29.78 14.74
C LEU A 248 12.97 28.92 14.18
N SER A 249 13.22 27.66 13.92
CA SER A 249 12.22 26.71 13.39
C SER A 249 12.11 25.44 14.22
N LEU A 250 10.92 24.90 14.25
CA LEU A 250 10.54 23.63 14.88
C LEU A 250 9.83 22.75 13.86
#